data_c1b74b2e1c67d180f0e8cdb960a702fe
#
_entry.id   c1b74b2e1c67d180f0e8cdb960a702fe
#
_cell.length_a   1.000
_cell.length_b   1.000
_cell.length_c   1.000
_cell.angle_alpha   90.00
_cell.angle_beta   90.00
_cell.angle_gamma   90.00
#
_symmetry.space_group_name_H-M   'P 1'
#
loop_
_entity.id
_entity.type
_entity.pdbx_description
1 polymer ?
#
loop_
_entity_poly.entity_id
_entity_poly.type
_entity_poly.pdbx_seq_one_letter_code
_entity_poly.pdbx_strand_id
1 'polypeptide(L)'
;KSSVQGLAMSTNSSVFDRAKQLFLHYAEPLNLERQYPGLALHERLTTPDRSLIYRITLQMDDGPLRVVNAYRVQFNDDLGPYKGGLRFHPCVNLDEVTALAFWMYLKTAVVDIPFGGAKGGISIDYRALSLAEKERLTKKFAIMLTNVVGEDTDIPAPDVNTGPRE
;
A
#
# COMPACT_ATOMS: atom_id res chain seq x y z
N LYS A 1 -25.13 -11.08 27.51
CA LYS A 1 -25.42 -11.36 26.08
C LYS A 1 -25.31 -10.03 25.34
N SER A 2 -24.10 -9.67 24.92
CA SER A 2 -23.88 -8.52 24.04
C SER A 2 -24.19 -8.97 22.61
N SER A 3 -25.25 -8.40 22.05
CA SER A 3 -25.58 -8.54 20.64
C SER A 3 -24.47 -7.88 19.82
N VAL A 4 -23.73 -8.69 19.05
CA VAL A 4 -22.90 -8.19 17.97
C VAL A 4 -23.84 -7.60 16.92
N GLN A 5 -24.11 -6.31 17.00
CA GLN A 5 -24.77 -5.60 15.91
C GLN A 5 -23.79 -5.62 14.72
N GLY A 6 -24.15 -6.38 13.70
CA GLY A 6 -23.39 -6.47 12.48
C GLY A 6 -23.21 -5.07 11.86
N LEU A 7 -21.97 -4.69 11.63
CA LEU A 7 -21.63 -3.47 10.92
C LEU A 7 -22.28 -3.53 9.53
N ALA A 8 -23.33 -2.74 9.30
CA ALA A 8 -23.99 -2.63 7.98
C ALA A 8 -23.01 -1.88 7.05
N MET A 9 -22.12 -2.64 6.39
CA MET A 9 -21.20 -2.08 5.40
C MET A 9 -21.99 -1.65 4.17
N SER A 10 -21.90 -0.38 3.78
CA SER A 10 -22.43 0.11 2.51
C SER A 10 -21.85 -0.72 1.36
N THR A 11 -22.71 -1.24 0.49
CA THR A 11 -22.31 -2.06 -0.67
C THR A 11 -21.46 -1.30 -1.69
N ASN A 12 -21.26 0.02 -1.50
CA ASN A 12 -20.55 0.90 -2.42
C ASN A 12 -19.26 1.49 -1.80
N SER A 13 -18.81 1.02 -0.63
CA SER A 13 -17.58 1.52 0.01
C SER A 13 -16.33 0.92 -0.65
N SER A 14 -15.26 1.72 -0.79
CA SER A 14 -13.98 1.29 -1.32
C SER A 14 -13.31 0.24 -0.42
N VAL A 15 -12.25 -0.43 -0.91
CA VAL A 15 -11.50 -1.42 -0.11
C VAL A 15 -10.86 -0.74 1.09
N PHE A 16 -10.28 0.44 0.88
CA PHE A 16 -9.66 1.19 1.96
C PHE A 16 -10.69 1.74 2.96
N ASP A 17 -11.84 2.24 2.50
CA ASP A 17 -12.90 2.70 3.39
C ASP A 17 -13.38 1.60 4.33
N ARG A 18 -13.55 0.37 3.83
CA ARG A 18 -13.92 -0.78 4.66
C ARG A 18 -12.86 -1.11 5.70
N ALA A 19 -11.57 -1.09 5.32
CA ALA A 19 -10.47 -1.31 6.24
C ALA A 19 -10.43 -0.25 7.35
N LYS A 20 -10.61 1.03 6.98
CA LYS A 20 -10.68 2.16 7.89
C LYS A 20 -11.87 2.04 8.86
N GLN A 21 -13.07 1.74 8.36
CA GLN A 21 -14.26 1.57 9.20
C GLN A 21 -14.09 0.43 10.20
N LEU A 22 -13.51 -0.69 9.77
CA LEU A 22 -13.22 -1.83 10.65
C LEU A 22 -12.26 -1.44 11.79
N PHE A 23 -11.18 -0.74 11.46
CA PHE A 23 -10.23 -0.24 12.44
C PHE A 23 -10.90 0.70 13.44
N LEU A 24 -11.64 1.70 12.97
CA LEU A 24 -12.32 2.69 13.83
C LEU A 24 -13.34 2.02 14.75
N HIS A 25 -14.07 1.02 14.26
CA HIS A 25 -15.00 0.24 15.09
C HIS A 25 -14.29 -0.46 16.26
N TYR A 26 -13.14 -1.09 16.01
CA TYR A 26 -12.38 -1.74 17.09
C TYR A 26 -11.58 -0.77 17.94
N ALA A 27 -11.27 0.43 17.46
CA ALA A 27 -10.62 1.48 18.23
C ALA A 27 -11.59 2.27 19.13
N GLU A 28 -12.89 2.26 18.84
CA GLU A 28 -13.91 3.02 19.60
C GLU A 28 -13.84 2.80 21.12
N PRO A 29 -13.75 1.55 21.66
CA PRO A 29 -13.67 1.33 23.10
C PRO A 29 -12.43 1.93 23.77
N LEU A 30 -11.38 2.22 23.00
CA LEU A 30 -10.14 2.80 23.52
C LEU A 30 -10.28 4.29 23.85
N ASN A 31 -11.34 4.97 23.36
CA ASN A 31 -11.57 6.40 23.59
C ASN A 31 -10.33 7.28 23.34
N LEU A 32 -9.62 7.04 22.24
CA LEU A 32 -8.33 7.65 21.94
C LEU A 32 -8.34 9.17 22.00
N GLU A 33 -9.38 9.82 21.44
CA GLU A 33 -9.50 11.28 21.46
C GLU A 33 -9.70 11.86 22.87
N ARG A 34 -10.29 11.08 23.77
CA ARG A 34 -10.44 11.47 25.19
C ARG A 34 -9.16 11.24 25.97
N GLN A 35 -8.44 10.14 25.70
CA GLN A 35 -7.18 9.84 26.39
C GLN A 35 -6.06 10.77 25.94
N TYR A 36 -6.07 11.17 24.68
CA TYR A 36 -5.02 11.99 24.03
C TYR A 36 -5.65 13.19 23.30
N PRO A 37 -6.22 14.16 24.03
CA PRO A 37 -6.93 15.27 23.41
C PRO A 37 -6.02 16.14 22.56
N GLY A 38 -6.51 16.53 21.39
CA GLY A 38 -5.81 17.42 20.47
C GLY A 38 -4.77 16.74 19.57
N LEU A 39 -4.60 15.41 19.64
CA LEU A 39 -3.66 14.68 18.78
C LEU A 39 -4.30 14.16 17.48
N ALA A 40 -5.62 14.29 17.29
CA ALA A 40 -6.38 13.84 16.12
C ALA A 40 -6.02 12.38 15.71
N LEU A 41 -5.96 11.47 16.72
CA LEU A 41 -5.42 10.13 16.52
C LEU A 41 -6.21 9.31 15.51
N HIS A 42 -7.55 9.38 15.51
CA HIS A 42 -8.35 8.66 14.53
C HIS A 42 -8.00 9.07 13.09
N GLU A 43 -7.83 10.37 12.85
CA GLU A 43 -7.48 10.90 11.53
C GLU A 43 -6.04 10.52 11.13
N ARG A 44 -5.07 10.75 12.01
CA ARG A 44 -3.66 10.41 11.78
C ARG A 44 -3.45 8.93 11.51
N LEU A 45 -4.06 8.05 12.31
CA LEU A 45 -3.91 6.60 12.17
C LEU A 45 -4.66 6.02 10.96
N THR A 46 -5.52 6.80 10.30
CA THR A 46 -6.31 6.35 9.13
C THR A 46 -6.09 7.17 7.87
N THR A 47 -5.05 8.00 7.84
CA THR A 47 -4.67 8.80 6.66
C THR A 47 -3.22 8.48 6.28
N PRO A 48 -2.92 8.14 5.02
CA PRO A 48 -1.55 7.87 4.61
C PRO A 48 -0.72 9.15 4.60
N ASP A 49 0.56 9.06 4.99
CA ASP A 49 1.51 10.17 4.95
C ASP A 49 1.76 10.62 3.51
N ARG A 50 1.84 9.65 2.58
CA ARG A 50 2.14 9.95 1.18
C ARG A 50 1.57 8.90 0.23
N SER A 51 0.96 9.36 -0.86
CA SER A 51 0.52 8.52 -1.98
C SER A 51 1.18 9.00 -3.28
N LEU A 52 1.95 8.12 -3.91
CA LEU A 52 2.69 8.38 -5.13
C LEU A 52 2.06 7.60 -6.29
N ILE A 53 1.76 8.31 -7.37
CA ILE A 53 1.20 7.74 -8.60
C ILE A 53 2.19 8.01 -9.73
N TYR A 54 2.60 6.95 -10.40
CA TYR A 54 3.54 7.02 -11.51
C TYR A 54 2.90 6.51 -12.79
N ARG A 55 3.27 7.12 -13.90
CA ARG A 55 2.94 6.64 -15.25
C ARG A 55 4.19 6.03 -15.87
N ILE A 56 4.16 4.74 -16.16
CA ILE A 56 5.23 4.04 -16.85
C ILE A 56 4.86 3.86 -18.32
N THR A 57 5.70 4.33 -19.24
CA THR A 57 5.59 4.04 -20.66
C THR A 57 6.53 2.88 -20.98
N LEU A 58 5.96 1.69 -21.24
CA LEU A 58 6.69 0.46 -21.50
C LEU A 58 6.78 0.22 -23.03
N GLN A 59 7.98 0.01 -23.54
CA GLN A 59 8.20 -0.47 -24.89
C GLN A 59 7.92 -1.97 -24.96
N MET A 60 6.96 -2.36 -25.79
CA MET A 60 6.63 -3.76 -26.03
C MET A 60 7.59 -4.36 -27.08
N ASP A 61 7.75 -5.68 -27.06
CA ASP A 61 8.66 -6.38 -27.99
C ASP A 61 8.14 -6.36 -29.43
N ASP A 62 6.83 -6.26 -29.62
CA ASP A 62 6.15 -6.14 -30.93
C ASP A 62 6.10 -4.70 -31.48
N GLY A 63 6.70 -3.73 -30.77
CA GLY A 63 6.91 -2.37 -31.26
C GLY A 63 6.08 -1.27 -30.61
N PRO A 64 4.80 -1.40 -30.22
CA PRO A 64 4.00 -0.33 -29.65
C PRO A 64 4.43 0.03 -28.22
N LEU A 65 4.06 1.23 -27.81
CA LEU A 65 4.20 1.69 -26.43
C LEU A 65 2.92 1.36 -25.64
N ARG A 66 3.09 0.80 -24.45
CA ARG A 66 2.01 0.59 -23.47
C ARG A 66 2.19 1.50 -22.28
N VAL A 67 1.12 2.19 -21.88
CA VAL A 67 1.12 3.03 -20.68
C VAL A 67 0.45 2.27 -19.54
N VAL A 68 1.13 2.20 -18.40
CA VAL A 68 0.63 1.55 -17.19
C VAL A 68 0.80 2.46 -15.98
N ASN A 69 -0.10 2.34 -15.01
CA ASN A 69 -0.03 3.06 -13.75
C ASN A 69 0.75 2.23 -12.72
N ALA A 70 1.58 2.90 -11.95
CA ALA A 70 2.28 2.34 -10.81
C ALA A 70 2.05 3.22 -9.57
N TYR A 71 2.12 2.60 -8.41
CA TYR A 71 1.78 3.23 -7.13
C TYR A 71 2.81 2.90 -6.07
N ARG A 72 3.06 3.85 -5.16
CA ARG A 72 3.68 3.60 -3.86
C ARG A 72 2.93 4.42 -2.82
N VAL A 73 2.37 3.78 -1.81
CA VAL A 73 1.74 4.42 -0.67
C VAL A 73 2.61 4.17 0.55
N GLN A 74 3.07 5.24 1.17
CA GLN A 74 3.74 5.29 2.45
C GLN A 74 2.68 5.70 3.47
N PHE A 75 2.28 4.74 4.33
CA PHE A 75 1.09 4.94 5.15
C PHE A 75 1.39 5.63 6.46
N ASN A 76 2.36 5.11 7.21
CA ASN A 76 2.77 5.67 8.50
C ASN A 76 4.17 5.15 8.86
N ASP A 77 5.05 6.01 9.40
CA ASP A 77 6.42 5.69 9.82
C ASP A 77 6.70 6.00 11.30
N ASP A 78 5.66 6.19 12.11
CA ASP A 78 5.78 6.47 13.56
C ASP A 78 6.60 5.40 14.32
N LEU A 79 6.63 4.14 13.84
CA LEU A 79 7.37 3.04 14.44
C LEU A 79 8.73 2.77 13.77
N GLY A 80 9.02 3.38 12.65
CA GLY A 80 10.25 3.20 11.89
C GLY A 80 10.02 3.24 10.38
N PRO A 81 11.04 2.93 9.57
CA PRO A 81 10.99 3.05 8.11
C PRO A 81 9.77 2.37 7.50
N TYR A 82 9.19 2.99 6.49
CA TYR A 82 8.08 2.37 5.75
C TYR A 82 8.49 1.00 5.22
N LYS A 83 7.63 0.00 5.35
CA LYS A 83 7.91 -1.35 4.85
C LYS A 83 6.68 -1.97 4.20
N GLY A 84 6.88 -2.53 2.99
CA GLY A 84 5.81 -3.23 2.30
C GLY A 84 6.16 -3.71 0.91
N GLY A 85 5.42 -4.71 0.44
CA GLY A 85 5.65 -5.39 -0.82
C GLY A 85 5.30 -4.57 -2.07
N LEU A 86 5.82 -5.02 -3.21
CA LEU A 86 5.47 -4.53 -4.55
C LEU A 86 4.65 -5.61 -5.27
N ARG A 87 3.41 -5.29 -5.66
CA ARG A 87 2.47 -6.19 -6.33
C ARG A 87 2.33 -5.83 -7.80
N PHE A 88 2.52 -6.80 -8.70
CA PHE A 88 2.30 -6.62 -10.13
C PHE A 88 1.08 -7.44 -10.56
N HIS A 89 -0.06 -6.77 -10.74
CA HIS A 89 -1.32 -7.43 -11.06
C HIS A 89 -2.28 -6.46 -11.77
N PRO A 90 -3.14 -6.93 -12.71
CA PRO A 90 -4.08 -6.07 -13.44
C PRO A 90 -5.06 -5.28 -12.55
N CYS A 91 -5.46 -5.84 -11.42
CA CYS A 91 -6.40 -5.22 -10.49
C CYS A 91 -5.78 -4.15 -9.59
N VAL A 92 -4.45 -3.98 -9.61
CA VAL A 92 -3.77 -2.97 -8.78
C VAL A 92 -4.28 -1.57 -9.11
N ASN A 93 -4.74 -0.88 -8.09
CA ASN A 93 -5.19 0.51 -8.14
C ASN A 93 -4.83 1.22 -6.83
N LEU A 94 -5.00 2.54 -6.78
CA LEU A 94 -4.60 3.34 -5.62
C LEU A 94 -5.34 2.94 -4.35
N ASP A 95 -6.64 2.66 -4.42
CA ASP A 95 -7.46 2.28 -3.27
C ASP A 95 -6.99 0.96 -2.64
N GLU A 96 -6.78 -0.08 -3.48
CA GLU A 96 -6.23 -1.36 -3.03
C GLU A 96 -4.85 -1.20 -2.39
N VAL A 97 -3.95 -0.44 -3.04
CA VAL A 97 -2.59 -0.21 -2.53
C VAL A 97 -2.63 0.55 -1.21
N THR A 98 -3.53 1.52 -1.05
CA THR A 98 -3.72 2.26 0.21
C THR A 98 -4.22 1.33 1.33
N ALA A 99 -5.22 0.49 1.05
CA ALA A 99 -5.72 -0.49 2.02
C ALA A 99 -4.61 -1.47 2.46
N LEU A 100 -3.81 -1.96 1.52
CA LEU A 100 -2.72 -2.89 1.81
C LEU A 100 -1.56 -2.21 2.57
N ALA A 101 -1.25 -0.95 2.31
CA ALA A 101 -0.28 -0.17 3.07
C ALA A 101 -0.74 0.03 4.52
N PHE A 102 -2.02 0.34 4.72
CA PHE A 102 -2.66 0.40 6.04
C PHE A 102 -2.55 -0.92 6.81
N TRP A 103 -2.85 -2.04 6.16
CA TRP A 103 -2.69 -3.36 6.79
C TRP A 103 -1.23 -3.69 7.10
N MET A 104 -0.26 -3.25 6.30
CA MET A 104 1.17 -3.43 6.59
C MET A 104 1.57 -2.67 7.86
N TYR A 105 1.16 -1.41 7.99
CA TYR A 105 1.36 -0.59 9.18
C TYR A 105 0.79 -1.26 10.43
N LEU A 106 -0.47 -1.72 10.39
CA LEU A 106 -1.08 -2.41 11.52
C LEU A 106 -0.38 -3.72 11.87
N LYS A 107 0.08 -4.49 10.85
CA LYS A 107 0.80 -5.74 11.07
C LYS A 107 2.13 -5.53 11.81
N THR A 108 2.92 -4.53 11.40
CA THR A 108 4.20 -4.21 12.05
C THR A 108 3.99 -3.76 13.49
N ALA A 109 2.95 -2.95 13.75
CA ALA A 109 2.57 -2.52 15.08
C ALA A 109 2.14 -3.68 15.99
N VAL A 110 1.32 -4.61 15.48
CA VAL A 110 0.82 -5.77 16.27
C VAL A 110 1.94 -6.71 16.70
N VAL A 111 2.97 -6.89 15.86
CA VAL A 111 4.12 -7.77 16.18
C VAL A 111 5.28 -7.02 16.83
N ASP A 112 5.08 -5.72 17.11
CA ASP A 112 6.05 -4.85 17.82
C ASP A 112 7.44 -4.84 17.18
N ILE A 113 7.50 -4.61 15.87
CA ILE A 113 8.76 -4.45 15.14
C ILE A 113 8.94 -3.00 14.69
N PRO A 114 10.19 -2.49 14.62
CA PRO A 114 10.48 -1.08 14.35
C PRO A 114 10.35 -0.74 12.86
N PHE A 115 9.18 -0.95 12.31
CA PHE A 115 8.84 -0.60 10.92
C PHE A 115 7.46 0.03 10.82
N GLY A 116 7.35 0.97 9.92
CA GLY A 116 6.10 1.52 9.45
C GLY A 116 5.40 0.65 8.41
N GLY A 117 4.46 1.21 7.69
CA GLY A 117 3.69 0.52 6.65
C GLY A 117 3.74 1.19 5.31
N ALA A 118 3.98 0.40 4.27
CA ALA A 118 3.89 0.83 2.88
C ALA A 118 3.35 -0.28 1.98
N LYS A 119 2.95 0.10 0.78
CA LYS A 119 2.63 -0.82 -0.31
C LYS A 119 2.87 -0.15 -1.64
N GLY A 120 3.28 -0.95 -2.62
CA GLY A 120 3.39 -0.49 -3.99
C GLY A 120 2.88 -1.52 -4.97
N GLY A 121 2.82 -1.13 -6.24
CA GLY A 121 2.47 -2.07 -7.30
C GLY A 121 2.29 -1.41 -8.65
N ILE A 122 2.13 -2.26 -9.66
CA ILE A 122 1.89 -1.86 -11.04
C ILE A 122 0.63 -2.56 -11.55
N SER A 123 -0.25 -1.78 -12.19
CA SER A 123 -1.46 -2.28 -12.84
C SER A 123 -1.12 -2.90 -14.20
N ILE A 124 -0.74 -4.19 -14.19
CA ILE A 124 -0.32 -4.90 -15.41
C ILE A 124 -0.51 -6.41 -15.26
N ASP A 125 -0.83 -7.09 -16.36
CA ASP A 125 -0.71 -8.55 -16.43
C ASP A 125 0.77 -8.91 -16.63
N TYR A 126 1.46 -9.07 -15.51
CA TYR A 126 2.89 -9.35 -15.47
C TYR A 126 3.24 -10.72 -16.07
N ARG A 127 2.31 -11.69 -15.97
CA ARG A 127 2.55 -13.05 -16.48
C ARG A 127 2.56 -13.11 -18.00
N ALA A 128 1.82 -12.21 -18.66
CA ALA A 128 1.75 -12.11 -20.11
C ALA A 128 2.98 -11.41 -20.72
N LEU A 129 3.84 -10.77 -19.92
CA LEU A 129 5.03 -10.08 -20.40
C LEU A 129 6.17 -11.04 -20.71
N SER A 130 6.94 -10.74 -21.76
CA SER A 130 8.22 -11.38 -22.03
C SER A 130 9.24 -11.05 -20.93
N LEU A 131 10.34 -11.80 -20.92
CA LEU A 131 11.42 -11.56 -19.97
C LEU A 131 12.05 -10.17 -20.15
N ALA A 132 12.23 -9.73 -21.38
CA ALA A 132 12.78 -8.41 -21.71
C ALA A 132 11.84 -7.27 -21.33
N GLU A 133 10.53 -7.46 -21.50
CA GLU A 133 9.50 -6.51 -21.08
C GLU A 133 9.44 -6.38 -19.55
N LYS A 134 9.52 -7.50 -18.83
CA LYS A 134 9.61 -7.53 -17.35
C LYS A 134 10.81 -6.74 -16.85
N GLU A 135 11.98 -6.98 -17.44
CA GLU A 135 13.20 -6.26 -17.07
C GLU A 135 13.08 -4.75 -17.34
N ARG A 136 12.55 -4.34 -18.50
CA ARG A 136 12.32 -2.92 -18.82
C ARG A 136 11.35 -2.27 -17.85
N LEU A 137 10.25 -2.97 -17.51
CA LEU A 137 9.24 -2.49 -16.59
C LEU A 137 9.82 -2.25 -15.19
N THR A 138 10.50 -3.28 -14.65
CA THR A 138 11.08 -3.25 -13.31
C THR A 138 12.17 -2.17 -13.19
N LYS A 139 13.08 -2.06 -14.18
CA LYS A 139 14.08 -1.00 -14.21
C LYS A 139 13.47 0.40 -14.22
N LYS A 140 12.41 0.64 -15.01
CA LYS A 140 11.73 1.94 -15.03
C LYS A 140 11.08 2.24 -13.68
N PHE A 141 10.43 1.26 -13.07
CA PHE A 141 9.80 1.46 -11.76
C PHE A 141 10.84 1.70 -10.67
N ALA A 142 11.94 0.94 -10.65
CA ALA A 142 13.04 1.15 -9.71
C ALA A 142 13.63 2.57 -9.82
N ILE A 143 13.86 3.07 -11.04
CA ILE A 143 14.34 4.44 -11.26
C ILE A 143 13.36 5.48 -10.66
N MET A 144 12.05 5.29 -10.83
CA MET A 144 11.05 6.20 -10.28
C MET A 144 11.01 6.18 -8.75
N LEU A 145 11.38 5.05 -8.13
CA LEU A 145 11.42 4.90 -6.68
C LEU A 145 12.76 5.34 -6.06
N THR A 146 13.80 5.64 -6.83
CA THR A 146 15.17 5.90 -6.32
C THR A 146 15.23 6.97 -5.22
N ASN A 147 14.38 8.02 -5.31
CA ASN A 147 14.33 9.10 -4.33
C ASN A 147 13.32 8.84 -3.19
N VAL A 148 12.74 7.65 -3.15
CA VAL A 148 11.65 7.29 -2.22
C VAL A 148 12.06 6.14 -1.33
N VAL A 149 12.78 5.15 -1.88
CA VAL A 149 13.18 3.93 -1.17
C VAL A 149 14.59 4.05 -0.60
N GLY A 150 14.81 3.38 0.52
CA GLY A 150 16.12 3.34 1.20
C GLY A 150 16.01 2.54 2.48
N GLU A 151 17.16 2.07 3.01
CA GLU A 151 17.22 1.22 4.21
C GLU A 151 16.65 1.88 5.47
N ASP A 152 16.76 3.22 5.56
CA ASP A 152 16.29 4.00 6.70
C ASP A 152 14.99 4.77 6.40
N THR A 153 14.42 4.63 5.21
CA THR A 153 13.25 5.41 4.78
C THR A 153 12.08 4.55 4.35
N ASP A 154 12.26 3.74 3.31
CA ASP A 154 11.21 2.89 2.75
C ASP A 154 11.79 1.62 2.15
N ILE A 155 11.43 0.46 2.71
CA ILE A 155 12.00 -0.83 2.39
C ILE A 155 10.99 -1.66 1.59
N PRO A 156 11.15 -1.79 0.25
CA PRO A 156 10.34 -2.68 -0.56
C PRO A 156 10.56 -4.15 -0.21
N ALA A 157 9.56 -4.97 -0.49
CA ALA A 157 9.61 -6.41 -0.32
C ALA A 157 8.88 -7.12 -1.46
N PRO A 158 9.13 -8.42 -1.70
CA PRO A 158 8.34 -9.22 -2.62
C PRO A 158 6.87 -9.32 -2.22
N ASP A 159 5.99 -9.42 -3.22
CA ASP A 159 4.56 -9.68 -3.07
C ASP A 159 4.05 -10.46 -4.30
N VAL A 160 2.78 -10.35 -4.69
CA VAL A 160 2.22 -11.07 -5.83
C VAL A 160 2.97 -10.74 -7.13
N ASN A 161 3.44 -11.77 -7.81
CA ASN A 161 4.22 -11.74 -9.07
C ASN A 161 5.52 -10.93 -9.00
N THR A 162 6.11 -10.78 -7.82
CA THR A 162 7.46 -10.23 -7.62
C THR A 162 8.29 -11.15 -6.73
N GLY A 163 9.62 -11.11 -6.89
CA GLY A 163 10.54 -11.97 -6.16
C GLY A 163 11.93 -11.34 -6.06
N PRO A 164 12.96 -12.13 -5.73
CA PRO A 164 14.34 -11.64 -5.62
C PRO A 164 14.95 -11.12 -6.93
N ARG A 165 14.27 -11.33 -8.05
CA ARG A 165 14.72 -10.90 -9.37
C ARG A 165 14.26 -9.49 -9.72
N GLU A 166 13.10 -9.07 -9.22
CA GLU A 166 12.51 -7.74 -9.36
C GLU A 166 13.03 -6.79 -8.28
#